data_287967e5d0d9244cf3bed04ee303ea92
#
_entry.id   287967e5d0d9244cf3bed04ee303ea92
#
_cell.length_a   1.000
_cell.length_b   1.000
_cell.length_c   1.000
_cell.angle_alpha   90.00
_cell.angle_beta   90.00
_cell.angle_gamma   90.00
#
_symmetry.space_group_name_H-M   'P 1'
#
loop_
_entity.id
_entity.type
_entity.pdbx_description
1 polymer ?
#
loop_
_entity_poly.entity_id
_entity_poly.type
_entity_poly.pdbx_seq_one_letter_code
_entity_poly.pdbx_strand_id
1 'polypeptide(L)'
;MVTDCWRKENGKWVIKSDPFIDDWKKSDYEELIQCLKNTIVTKGLVYGAFINNELKGFVSVEGSLIGSNSQYMDLSCIHVSQDMRGQGIGRELFSAAKRFAREKNAKKLYISAHSAVESQDFYRAMGCKEAEEYNLEHVEKEPYDCQLECDL
;
A
#
# COMPACT_ATOMS: atom_id res chain seq x y z
N MET A 1 -12.70 10.42 -8.93
CA MET A 1 -12.68 9.52 -10.11
C MET A 1 -11.24 9.32 -10.58
N VAL A 2 -10.84 8.10 -10.79
CA VAL A 2 -9.55 7.75 -11.37
C VAL A 2 -9.70 7.66 -12.88
N THR A 3 -8.81 8.30 -13.63
CA THR A 3 -8.90 8.33 -15.10
C THR A 3 -7.80 7.51 -15.76
N ASP A 4 -6.56 7.65 -15.32
CA ASP A 4 -5.42 6.99 -15.93
C ASP A 4 -4.82 5.95 -14.97
N CYS A 5 -4.56 4.77 -15.52
CA CYS A 5 -4.08 3.62 -14.77
C CYS A 5 -2.97 2.90 -15.49
N TRP A 6 -2.09 2.27 -14.73
CA TRP A 6 -1.13 1.32 -15.26
C TRP A 6 -1.81 -0.01 -15.55
N ARG A 7 -1.56 -0.56 -16.75
CA ARG A 7 -2.04 -1.88 -17.17
C ARG A 7 -0.92 -2.64 -17.84
N LYS A 8 -0.89 -3.95 -17.64
CA LYS A 8 0.10 -4.83 -18.28
C LYS A 8 -0.49 -5.41 -19.57
N GLU A 9 0.15 -5.11 -20.69
CA GLU A 9 -0.23 -5.61 -22.02
C GLU A 9 0.96 -6.24 -22.68
N ASN A 10 0.82 -7.50 -23.14
CA ASN A 10 1.90 -8.26 -23.78
C ASN A 10 3.21 -8.24 -23.00
N GLY A 11 3.12 -8.34 -21.67
CA GLY A 11 4.27 -8.32 -20.78
C GLY A 11 4.87 -6.93 -20.50
N LYS A 12 4.29 -5.86 -21.04
CA LYS A 12 4.75 -4.48 -20.86
C LYS A 12 3.74 -3.65 -20.08
N TRP A 13 4.24 -2.78 -19.20
CA TRP A 13 3.42 -1.83 -18.47
C TRP A 13 3.14 -0.60 -19.33
N VAL A 14 1.86 -0.26 -19.47
CA VAL A 14 1.39 0.91 -20.22
C VAL A 14 0.40 1.72 -19.41
N ILE A 15 0.32 3.02 -19.67
CA ILE A 15 -0.69 3.89 -19.06
C ILE A 15 -1.89 3.92 -19.99
N LYS A 16 -3.07 3.59 -19.43
CA LYS A 16 -4.34 3.62 -20.15
C LYS A 16 -5.35 4.52 -19.46
N SER A 17 -6.17 5.16 -20.27
CA SER A 17 -7.42 5.77 -19.78
C SER A 17 -8.42 4.65 -19.55
N ASP A 18 -8.64 4.32 -18.31
CA ASP A 18 -9.59 3.30 -17.86
C ASP A 18 -10.34 3.86 -16.65
N PRO A 19 -11.25 4.84 -16.90
CA PRO A 19 -11.83 5.60 -15.81
C PRO A 19 -12.75 4.74 -14.94
N PHE A 20 -12.65 4.92 -13.63
CA PHE A 20 -13.56 4.30 -12.67
C PHE A 20 -13.79 5.23 -11.48
N ILE A 21 -14.90 4.98 -10.79
CA ILE A 21 -15.26 5.71 -9.59
C ILE A 21 -14.81 4.89 -8.39
N ASP A 22 -13.93 5.50 -7.58
CA ASP A 22 -13.41 4.91 -6.35
C ASP A 22 -14.14 5.54 -5.15
N ASP A 23 -15.44 5.26 -5.06
CA ASP A 23 -16.28 5.77 -3.98
C ASP A 23 -16.47 4.69 -2.91
N TRP A 24 -16.08 5.03 -1.68
CA TRP A 24 -16.23 4.16 -0.53
C TRP A 24 -17.60 4.29 0.10
N LYS A 25 -18.23 3.14 0.34
CA LYS A 25 -19.48 3.03 1.08
C LYS A 25 -19.19 2.84 2.57
N LYS A 26 -20.22 3.01 3.40
CA LYS A 26 -20.12 2.76 4.85
C LYS A 26 -19.55 1.36 5.16
N SER A 27 -19.99 0.34 4.41
CA SER A 27 -19.49 -1.04 4.57
C SER A 27 -17.98 -1.18 4.29
N ASP A 28 -17.44 -0.40 3.35
CA ASP A 28 -16.01 -0.44 3.01
C ASP A 28 -15.18 0.14 4.15
N TYR A 29 -15.65 1.20 4.80
CA TYR A 29 -14.99 1.78 5.99
C TYR A 29 -15.06 0.83 7.18
N GLU A 30 -16.18 0.16 7.41
CA GLU A 30 -16.34 -0.81 8.48
C GLU A 30 -15.40 -2.01 8.28
N GLU A 31 -15.28 -2.49 7.04
CA GLU A 31 -14.35 -3.56 6.67
C GLU A 31 -12.90 -3.13 6.91
N LEU A 32 -12.54 -1.92 6.49
CA LEU A 32 -11.20 -1.37 6.73
C LEU A 32 -10.88 -1.31 8.23
N ILE A 33 -11.79 -0.79 9.05
CA ILE A 33 -11.59 -0.70 10.50
C ILE A 33 -11.39 -2.08 11.09
N GLN A 34 -12.16 -3.07 10.67
CA GLN A 34 -12.01 -4.44 11.13
C GLN A 34 -10.65 -5.02 10.73
N CYS A 35 -10.20 -4.76 9.50
CA CYS A 35 -8.88 -5.16 9.03
C CYS A 35 -7.75 -4.53 9.86
N LEU A 36 -7.86 -3.25 10.17
CA LEU A 36 -6.86 -2.54 11.00
C LEU A 36 -6.81 -3.10 12.42
N LYS A 37 -7.97 -3.40 13.02
CA LYS A 37 -8.03 -4.05 14.33
C LYS A 37 -7.36 -5.42 14.30
N ASN A 38 -7.61 -6.20 13.27
CA ASN A 38 -7.00 -7.51 13.08
C ASN A 38 -5.47 -7.39 12.92
N THR A 39 -5.00 -6.40 12.19
CA THR A 39 -3.57 -6.11 12.03
C THR A 39 -2.90 -5.89 13.39
N ILE A 40 -3.52 -5.09 14.25
CA ILE A 40 -3.01 -4.83 15.61
C ILE A 40 -2.98 -6.13 16.44
N VAL A 41 -4.07 -6.90 16.44
CA VAL A 41 -4.19 -8.16 17.20
C VAL A 41 -3.13 -9.18 16.77
N THR A 42 -2.82 -9.23 15.47
CA THR A 42 -1.80 -10.12 14.90
C THR A 42 -0.38 -9.54 14.94
N LYS A 43 -0.16 -8.49 15.74
CA LYS A 43 1.15 -7.87 15.99
C LYS A 43 1.74 -7.13 14.79
N GLY A 44 0.89 -6.66 13.89
CA GLY A 44 1.27 -5.74 12.83
C GLY A 44 1.35 -4.30 13.33
N LEU A 45 1.66 -3.39 12.41
CA LEU A 45 1.72 -1.96 12.67
C LEU A 45 0.48 -1.26 12.13
N VAL A 46 -0.12 -0.39 12.94
CA VAL A 46 -1.01 0.67 12.46
C VAL A 46 -0.47 1.98 13.01
N TYR A 47 -0.06 2.87 12.12
CA TYR A 47 0.61 4.12 12.47
C TYR A 47 -0.13 5.28 11.82
N GLY A 48 -0.57 6.25 12.64
CA GLY A 48 -1.38 7.38 12.21
C GLY A 48 -0.64 8.70 12.21
N ALA A 49 -0.99 9.58 11.29
CA ALA A 49 -0.55 10.97 11.24
C ALA A 49 -1.69 11.88 11.66
N PHE A 50 -1.47 12.65 12.74
CA PHE A 50 -2.47 13.56 13.30
C PHE A 50 -2.00 15.00 13.15
N ILE A 51 -2.93 15.88 12.76
CA ILE A 51 -2.71 17.31 12.70
C ILE A 51 -3.88 17.98 13.43
N ASN A 52 -3.59 18.79 14.46
CA ASN A 52 -4.61 19.42 15.31
C ASN A 52 -5.63 18.41 15.86
N ASN A 53 -5.16 17.24 16.31
CA ASN A 53 -5.96 16.13 16.83
C ASN A 53 -6.88 15.46 15.82
N GLU A 54 -6.73 15.74 14.53
CA GLU A 54 -7.46 15.05 13.45
C GLU A 54 -6.55 14.06 12.75
N LEU A 55 -7.06 12.85 12.50
CA LEU A 55 -6.35 11.84 11.72
C LEU A 55 -6.31 12.26 10.25
N LYS A 56 -5.12 12.49 9.72
CA LYS A 56 -4.90 12.93 8.34
C LYS A 56 -4.27 11.86 7.44
N GLY A 57 -3.83 10.79 8.01
CA GLY A 57 -3.26 9.67 7.26
C GLY A 57 -2.90 8.51 8.15
N PHE A 58 -2.73 7.35 7.57
CA PHE A 58 -2.29 6.16 8.29
C PHE A 58 -1.60 5.18 7.37
N VAL A 59 -0.84 4.27 7.95
CA VAL A 59 -0.23 3.13 7.26
C VAL A 59 -0.42 1.89 8.11
N SER A 60 -0.64 0.76 7.47
CA SER A 60 -0.68 -0.54 8.14
C SER A 60 0.29 -1.53 7.48
N VAL A 61 0.95 -2.31 8.32
CA VAL A 61 1.88 -3.35 7.90
C VAL A 61 1.52 -4.63 8.66
N GLU A 62 1.32 -5.72 7.94
CA GLU A 62 0.98 -6.99 8.55
C GLU A 62 2.15 -7.57 9.33
N GLY A 63 1.86 -8.28 10.44
CA GLY A 63 2.87 -8.72 11.39
C GLY A 63 3.68 -9.94 10.98
N SER A 64 3.24 -10.68 9.97
CA SER A 64 3.88 -11.92 9.54
C SER A 64 4.76 -11.70 8.31
N LEU A 65 5.91 -12.38 8.28
CA LEU A 65 6.75 -12.41 7.09
C LEU A 65 6.09 -13.31 6.04
N ILE A 66 6.14 -12.89 4.78
CA ILE A 66 5.61 -13.61 3.62
C ILE A 66 6.68 -13.76 2.53
N GLY A 67 6.34 -14.52 1.49
CA GLY A 67 7.25 -14.86 0.41
C GLY A 67 7.92 -16.21 0.62
N SER A 68 8.45 -16.79 -0.45
CA SER A 68 9.06 -18.13 -0.42
C SER A 68 10.28 -18.24 0.52
N ASN A 69 10.97 -17.12 0.77
CA ASN A 69 12.11 -17.02 1.68
C ASN A 69 11.81 -16.14 2.91
N SER A 70 10.55 -15.91 3.22
CA SER A 70 10.14 -14.98 4.29
C SER A 70 10.80 -13.60 4.18
N GLN A 71 11.01 -13.14 2.96
CA GLN A 71 11.72 -11.90 2.66
C GLN A 71 10.85 -10.65 2.76
N TYR A 72 9.54 -10.81 2.65
CA TYR A 72 8.61 -9.69 2.60
C TYR A 72 7.83 -9.48 3.89
N MET A 73 7.55 -8.21 4.16
CA MET A 73 6.48 -7.82 5.08
C MET A 73 5.47 -6.97 4.29
N ASP A 74 4.19 -7.30 4.43
CA ASP A 74 3.11 -6.74 3.62
C ASP A 74 2.66 -5.38 4.14
N LEU A 75 2.89 -4.31 3.36
CA LEU A 75 2.27 -3.01 3.58
C LEU A 75 0.84 -3.10 3.06
N SER A 76 -0.11 -3.31 3.95
CA SER A 76 -1.50 -3.62 3.56
C SER A 76 -2.34 -2.39 3.22
N CYS A 77 -2.01 -1.24 3.78
CA CYS A 77 -2.71 0.01 3.46
C CYS A 77 -1.85 1.24 3.77
N ILE A 78 -1.93 2.25 2.94
CA ILE A 78 -1.41 3.59 3.21
C ILE A 78 -2.39 4.60 2.62
N HIS A 79 -2.77 5.59 3.42
CA HIS A 79 -3.73 6.60 3.01
C HIS A 79 -3.36 7.96 3.59
N VAL A 80 -3.51 9.00 2.79
CA VAL A 80 -3.35 10.39 3.20
C VAL A 80 -4.60 11.16 2.75
N SER A 81 -5.19 11.94 3.67
CA SER A 81 -6.31 12.83 3.36
C SER A 81 -5.99 13.72 2.18
N GLN A 82 -6.97 13.91 1.30
CA GLN A 82 -6.78 14.68 0.07
C GLN A 82 -6.30 16.12 0.33
N ASP A 83 -6.82 16.77 1.39
CA ASP A 83 -6.45 18.13 1.79
C ASP A 83 -5.00 18.23 2.31
N MET A 84 -4.36 17.10 2.62
CA MET A 84 -3.01 17.06 3.20
C MET A 84 -1.98 16.45 2.25
N ARG A 85 -2.34 16.15 1.02
CA ARG A 85 -1.41 15.59 0.02
C ARG A 85 -0.37 16.61 -0.40
N GLY A 86 0.82 16.13 -0.77
CA GLY A 86 1.93 16.98 -1.19
C GLY A 86 2.71 17.63 -0.04
N GLN A 87 2.46 17.26 1.21
CA GLN A 87 3.11 17.83 2.39
C GLN A 87 4.08 16.85 3.09
N GLY A 88 4.40 15.73 2.45
CA GLY A 88 5.36 14.77 2.97
C GLY A 88 4.79 13.75 3.97
N ILE A 89 3.49 13.77 4.27
CA ILE A 89 2.86 12.83 5.20
C ILE A 89 3.00 11.39 4.71
N GLY A 90 2.73 11.13 3.45
CA GLY A 90 2.88 9.80 2.85
C GLY A 90 4.30 9.26 2.97
N ARG A 91 5.29 10.11 2.77
CA ARG A 91 6.72 9.76 2.92
C ARG A 91 7.04 9.38 4.36
N GLU A 92 6.54 10.13 5.34
CA GLU A 92 6.74 9.83 6.75
C GLU A 92 6.06 8.51 7.17
N LEU A 93 4.85 8.27 6.70
CA LEU A 93 4.13 7.02 6.93
C LEU A 93 4.87 5.83 6.32
N PHE A 94 5.35 5.98 5.10
CA PHE A 94 6.13 4.94 4.41
C PHE A 94 7.45 4.66 5.15
N SER A 95 8.11 5.69 5.65
CA SER A 95 9.33 5.56 6.46
C SER A 95 9.06 4.78 7.77
N ALA A 96 7.91 5.05 8.43
CA ALA A 96 7.51 4.29 9.61
C ALA A 96 7.30 2.80 9.29
N ALA A 97 6.67 2.50 8.15
CA ALA A 97 6.49 1.13 7.68
C ALA A 97 7.84 0.42 7.47
N LYS A 98 8.79 1.11 6.84
CA LYS A 98 10.15 0.55 6.62
C LYS A 98 10.88 0.29 7.93
N ARG A 99 10.81 1.20 8.91
CA ARG A 99 11.41 1.00 10.23
C ARG A 99 10.83 -0.24 10.91
N PHE A 100 9.53 -0.36 10.93
CA PHE A 100 8.85 -1.52 11.52
C PHE A 100 9.29 -2.83 10.85
N ALA A 101 9.31 -2.88 9.53
CA ALA A 101 9.70 -4.07 8.78
C ALA A 101 11.17 -4.47 9.06
N ARG A 102 12.07 -3.48 9.17
CA ARG A 102 13.47 -3.74 9.55
C ARG A 102 13.58 -4.36 10.94
N GLU A 103 12.83 -3.84 11.90
CA GLU A 103 12.80 -4.35 13.29
C GLU A 103 12.30 -5.80 13.34
N LYS A 104 11.48 -6.21 12.38
CA LYS A 104 10.93 -7.56 12.25
C LYS A 104 11.78 -8.47 11.34
N ASN A 105 12.96 -8.01 10.94
CA ASN A 105 13.92 -8.75 10.11
C ASN A 105 13.45 -9.06 8.68
N ALA A 106 12.51 -8.28 8.15
CA ALA A 106 12.16 -8.33 6.74
C ALA A 106 13.31 -7.80 5.87
N LYS A 107 13.39 -8.25 4.65
CA LYS A 107 14.35 -7.75 3.65
C LYS A 107 13.74 -6.65 2.80
N LYS A 108 12.43 -6.75 2.55
CA LYS A 108 11.69 -5.85 1.67
C LYS A 108 10.28 -5.65 2.18
N LEU A 109 9.68 -4.51 1.83
CA LEU A 109 8.23 -4.36 1.88
C LEU A 109 7.61 -4.93 0.61
N TYR A 110 6.44 -5.55 0.75
CA TYR A 110 5.57 -5.96 -0.35
C TYR A 110 4.35 -5.05 -0.40
N ILE A 111 3.95 -4.61 -1.59
CA ILE A 111 2.79 -3.74 -1.75
C ILE A 111 1.94 -4.23 -2.93
N SER A 112 0.69 -4.59 -2.68
CA SER A 112 -0.32 -4.71 -3.73
C SER A 112 -0.90 -3.31 -3.93
N ALA A 113 -0.42 -2.62 -4.94
CA ALA A 113 -0.60 -1.17 -5.08
C ALA A 113 -1.67 -0.83 -6.10
N HIS A 114 -2.55 0.11 -5.73
CA HIS A 114 -3.55 0.66 -6.63
C HIS A 114 -2.92 1.12 -7.95
N SER A 115 -3.55 0.79 -9.07
CA SER A 115 -3.00 0.99 -10.40
C SER A 115 -3.09 2.43 -10.93
N ALA A 116 -3.72 3.35 -10.20
CA ALA A 116 -3.79 4.76 -10.59
C ALA A 116 -2.38 5.35 -10.75
N VAL A 117 -2.19 6.17 -11.77
CA VAL A 117 -0.89 6.80 -12.07
C VAL A 117 -0.35 7.56 -10.86
N GLU A 118 -1.21 8.32 -10.17
CA GLU A 118 -0.83 9.08 -8.96
C GLU A 118 -0.26 8.17 -7.87
N SER A 119 -0.91 7.03 -7.61
CA SER A 119 -0.43 6.05 -6.63
C SER A 119 0.91 5.44 -7.05
N GLN A 120 1.04 5.09 -8.31
CA GLN A 120 2.28 4.50 -8.84
C GLN A 120 3.45 5.49 -8.81
N ASP A 121 3.20 6.77 -9.09
CA ASP A 121 4.20 7.83 -8.98
C ASP A 121 4.70 7.97 -7.54
N PHE A 122 3.80 7.89 -6.56
CA PHE A 122 4.17 7.89 -5.15
C PHE A 122 5.10 6.73 -4.80
N TYR A 123 4.72 5.51 -5.16
CA TYR A 123 5.54 4.33 -4.85
C TYR A 123 6.90 4.35 -5.55
N ARG A 124 6.95 4.82 -6.78
CA ARG A 124 8.23 5.00 -7.49
C ARG A 124 9.12 6.01 -6.79
N ALA A 125 8.55 7.13 -6.34
CA ALA A 125 9.29 8.13 -5.57
C ALA A 125 9.83 7.57 -4.26
N MET A 126 9.16 6.56 -3.68
CA MET A 126 9.64 5.85 -2.47
C MET A 126 10.70 4.79 -2.77
N GLY A 127 11.03 4.55 -4.03
CA GLY A 127 12.02 3.55 -4.44
C GLY A 127 11.45 2.16 -4.70
N CYS A 128 10.13 2.05 -4.85
CA CYS A 128 9.49 0.77 -5.17
C CYS A 128 9.67 0.40 -6.62
N LYS A 129 9.72 -0.89 -6.88
CA LYS A 129 9.78 -1.49 -8.22
C LYS A 129 8.84 -2.69 -8.30
N GLU A 130 8.64 -3.24 -9.49
CA GLU A 130 7.85 -4.48 -9.65
C GLU A 130 8.45 -5.59 -8.78
N ALA A 131 7.58 -6.30 -8.06
CA ALA A 131 8.00 -7.40 -7.18
C ALA A 131 8.57 -8.55 -8.01
N GLU A 132 9.68 -9.13 -7.53
CA GLU A 132 10.28 -10.32 -8.14
C GLU A 132 9.42 -11.56 -7.92
N GLU A 133 8.70 -11.62 -6.81
CA GLU A 133 7.78 -12.71 -6.48
C GLU A 133 6.41 -12.13 -6.18
N TYR A 134 5.39 -12.57 -6.91
CA TYR A 134 4.01 -12.13 -6.71
C TYR A 134 3.35 -12.94 -5.59
N ASN A 135 2.59 -12.24 -4.74
CA ASN A 135 1.71 -12.88 -3.78
C ASN A 135 0.39 -13.23 -4.48
N LEU A 136 0.11 -14.51 -4.64
CA LEU A 136 -1.04 -14.98 -5.43
C LEU A 136 -2.38 -14.63 -4.80
N GLU A 137 -2.49 -14.55 -3.47
CA GLU A 137 -3.71 -14.09 -2.79
C GLU A 137 -4.04 -12.65 -3.16
N HIS A 138 -3.04 -11.77 -3.18
CA HIS A 138 -3.23 -10.38 -3.58
C HIS A 138 -3.63 -10.27 -5.06
N VAL A 139 -2.99 -11.04 -5.92
CA VAL A 139 -3.31 -11.06 -7.37
C VAL A 139 -4.74 -11.51 -7.61
N GLU A 140 -5.21 -12.53 -6.91
CA GLU A 140 -6.59 -13.02 -7.04
C GLU A 140 -7.61 -12.01 -6.51
N LYS A 141 -7.31 -11.38 -5.38
CA LYS A 141 -8.20 -10.43 -4.73
C LYS A 141 -8.31 -9.11 -5.50
N GLU A 142 -7.19 -8.62 -6.01
CA GLU A 142 -7.10 -7.34 -6.73
C GLU A 142 -6.28 -7.52 -8.02
N PRO A 143 -6.90 -8.07 -9.08
CA PRO A 143 -6.16 -8.44 -10.30
C PRO A 143 -5.52 -7.25 -11.04
N TYR A 144 -6.03 -6.04 -10.85
CA TYR A 144 -5.50 -4.84 -11.51
C TYR A 144 -4.45 -4.10 -10.69
N ASP A 145 -4.23 -4.51 -9.44
CA ASP A 145 -3.16 -3.92 -8.63
C ASP A 145 -1.79 -4.23 -9.24
N CYS A 146 -0.88 -3.28 -9.07
CA CYS A 146 0.52 -3.49 -9.40
C CYS A 146 1.22 -4.10 -8.19
N GLN A 147 1.87 -5.23 -8.39
CA GLN A 147 2.59 -5.94 -7.33
C GLN A 147 3.99 -5.37 -7.23
N LEU A 148 4.28 -4.68 -6.14
CA LEU A 148 5.51 -3.94 -5.94
C LEU A 148 6.32 -4.45 -4.75
N GLU A 149 7.60 -4.16 -4.77
CA GLU A 149 8.50 -4.36 -3.64
C GLU A 149 9.37 -3.13 -3.42
N CYS A 150 9.81 -2.94 -2.19
CA CYS A 150 10.74 -1.88 -1.82
C CYS A 150 11.81 -2.43 -0.88
N ASP A 151 13.07 -2.22 -1.22
CA ASP A 151 14.19 -2.61 -0.36
C ASP A 151 14.20 -1.81 0.95
N LEU A 152 14.58 -2.46 2.03
CA LEU A 152 14.67 -1.85 3.35
C LEU A 152 16.07 -1.31 3.65
#